data_ec30262f50c573bfdeb7c99666285cca
#
_entry.id   ec30262f50c573bfdeb7c99666285cca
#
_cell.length_a   1.000
_cell.length_b   1.000
_cell.length_c   1.000
_cell.angle_alpha   90.00
_cell.angle_beta   90.00
_cell.angle_gamma   90.00
#
_symmetry.space_group_name_H-M   'P 1'
#
loop_
_entity.id
_entity.type
_entity.pdbx_description
1 polymer ?
#
loop_
_entity_poly.entity_id
_entity_poly.type
_entity_poly.pdbx_seq_one_letter_code
_entity_poly.pdbx_strand_id
1 'polypeptide(L)'
;SALPAEAQEDYRFDIGGGIGTTGYLGDANTANLYKNPSWDIEMLLRYIANTRWAFKTNFYAGGLKGNSEQMTNVFPGGETFKFTTNFYEIGEQAEFNFFPYGIGEKYRKLKRWTPYIAAGLGFTLWSTDGKAHFGVNIPLGIGIKFKVNKRLNLGMEFLMKKVFSDKLDGDSLSDPYQIKSSFAKNTDWYSTLTFTISYEFSKRCAVCNYKER
;
A
#
# COMPACT_ATOMS: atom_id res chain seq x y z
N SER A 1 -4.31 -40.45 29.27
CA SER A 1 -4.35 -40.22 27.81
C SER A 1 -3.97 -38.77 27.53
N ALA A 2 -2.71 -38.56 27.08
CA ALA A 2 -2.23 -37.28 26.64
C ALA A 2 -2.97 -36.98 25.31
N LEU A 3 -3.76 -35.90 25.27
CA LEU A 3 -4.26 -35.35 24.04
C LEU A 3 -3.05 -34.96 23.20
N PRO A 4 -3.00 -35.31 21.91
CA PRO A 4 -1.93 -34.85 21.04
C PRO A 4 -1.95 -33.33 21.07
N ALA A 5 -0.83 -32.73 21.48
CA ALA A 5 -0.59 -31.31 21.32
C ALA A 5 -0.72 -31.04 19.80
N GLU A 6 -1.82 -30.47 19.35
CA GLU A 6 -1.95 -30.02 17.97
C GLU A 6 -0.82 -29.03 17.74
N ALA A 7 0.21 -29.50 17.02
CA ALA A 7 1.31 -28.65 16.61
C ALA A 7 0.69 -27.47 15.86
N GLN A 8 0.84 -26.28 16.41
CA GLN A 8 0.23 -25.09 15.85
C GLN A 8 0.76 -24.87 14.43
N GLU A 9 -0.15 -24.92 13.48
CA GLU A 9 0.15 -24.69 12.08
C GLU A 9 0.42 -23.20 11.84
N ASP A 10 1.69 -22.81 11.86
CA ASP A 10 2.11 -21.49 11.41
C ASP A 10 2.25 -21.54 9.89
N TYR A 11 1.65 -20.60 9.20
CA TYR A 11 1.74 -20.48 7.73
C TYR A 11 2.86 -19.53 7.33
N ARG A 12 3.44 -19.75 6.12
CA ARG A 12 4.53 -18.92 5.59
C ARG A 12 4.06 -17.83 4.66
N PHE A 13 2.99 -18.10 3.92
CA PHE A 13 2.50 -17.22 2.87
C PHE A 13 1.04 -16.87 3.10
N ASP A 14 0.69 -15.68 2.67
CA ASP A 14 -0.65 -15.12 2.72
C ASP A 14 -0.92 -14.49 1.36
N ILE A 15 -1.99 -14.89 0.69
CA ILE A 15 -2.44 -14.35 -0.60
C ILE A 15 -3.80 -13.72 -0.44
N GLY A 16 -4.01 -12.59 -1.08
CA GLY A 16 -5.28 -11.90 -0.96
C GLY A 16 -5.48 -10.82 -1.98
N GLY A 17 -6.57 -10.09 -1.78
CA GLY A 17 -6.92 -8.94 -2.55
C GLY A 17 -7.66 -7.91 -1.72
N GLY A 18 -7.80 -6.73 -2.25
CA GLY A 18 -8.47 -5.63 -1.60
C GLY A 18 -9.06 -4.65 -2.60
N ILE A 19 -9.95 -3.82 -2.07
CA ILE A 19 -10.54 -2.70 -2.78
C ILE A 19 -10.42 -1.47 -1.90
N GLY A 20 -10.28 -0.32 -2.53
CA GLY A 20 -10.07 0.90 -1.78
C GLY A 20 -10.33 2.15 -2.56
N THR A 21 -9.79 3.23 -2.02
CA THR A 21 -9.89 4.55 -2.60
C THR A 21 -8.53 5.21 -2.66
N THR A 22 -8.28 5.93 -3.74
CA THR A 22 -7.09 6.74 -3.94
C THR A 22 -7.40 8.22 -3.75
N GLY A 23 -6.41 8.95 -3.24
CA GLY A 23 -6.43 10.41 -3.17
C GLY A 23 -5.12 10.98 -3.70
N TYR A 24 -5.21 12.04 -4.48
CA TYR A 24 -4.06 12.76 -5.03
C TYR A 24 -3.74 14.02 -4.24
N LEU A 25 -2.47 14.29 -4.03
CA LEU A 25 -1.94 15.49 -3.40
C LEU A 25 -0.70 15.96 -4.17
N GLY A 26 -0.86 17.03 -4.93
CA GLY A 26 0.17 17.61 -5.80
C GLY A 26 -0.26 18.98 -6.29
N ASP A 27 0.30 19.43 -7.40
CA ASP A 27 0.07 20.78 -7.94
C ASP A 27 -1.41 21.07 -8.24
N ALA A 28 -2.20 20.06 -8.58
CA ALA A 28 -3.65 20.19 -8.84
C ALA A 28 -4.55 19.98 -7.60
N ASN A 29 -4.01 19.66 -6.43
CA ASN A 29 -4.78 19.49 -5.19
C ASN A 29 -3.89 19.62 -3.94
N THR A 30 -3.81 20.82 -3.37
CA THR A 30 -2.92 21.11 -2.24
C THR A 30 -3.58 21.02 -0.86
N ALA A 31 -4.92 20.91 -0.78
CA ALA A 31 -5.63 21.12 0.50
C ALA A 31 -6.31 19.88 1.08
N ASN A 32 -6.78 18.92 0.28
CA ASN A 32 -7.55 17.77 0.77
C ASN A 32 -7.25 16.49 -0.02
N LEU A 33 -6.65 15.49 0.64
CA LEU A 33 -6.30 14.19 0.07
C LEU A 33 -7.47 13.46 -0.63
N TYR A 34 -8.68 13.59 -0.13
CA TYR A 34 -9.87 12.87 -0.61
C TYR A 34 -10.95 13.78 -1.22
N LYS A 35 -10.55 14.94 -1.78
CA LYS A 35 -11.50 15.84 -2.42
C LYS A 35 -12.11 15.26 -3.71
N ASN A 36 -11.32 14.48 -4.45
CA ASN A 36 -11.74 13.75 -5.64
C ASN A 36 -11.29 12.28 -5.53
N PRO A 37 -11.93 11.47 -4.67
CA PRO A 37 -11.52 10.08 -4.49
C PRO A 37 -11.76 9.28 -5.76
N SER A 38 -10.85 8.38 -6.06
CA SER A 38 -10.99 7.40 -7.12
C SER A 38 -10.89 5.99 -6.53
N TRP A 39 -11.03 4.98 -7.34
CA TRP A 39 -11.00 3.59 -6.92
C TRP A 39 -9.59 3.01 -7.01
N ASP A 40 -9.33 2.00 -6.21
CA ASP A 40 -8.18 1.10 -6.36
C ASP A 40 -8.55 -0.34 -6.05
N ILE A 41 -7.82 -1.24 -6.69
CA ILE A 41 -7.85 -2.68 -6.43
C ILE A 41 -6.42 -3.10 -6.13
N GLU A 42 -6.26 -3.90 -5.08
CA GLU A 42 -5.00 -4.50 -4.66
C GLU A 42 -5.06 -6.02 -4.80
N MET A 43 -4.00 -6.61 -5.32
CA MET A 43 -3.65 -8.02 -5.11
C MET A 43 -2.37 -8.08 -4.30
N LEU A 44 -2.33 -8.97 -3.31
CA LEU A 44 -1.18 -9.10 -2.42
C LEU A 44 -0.71 -10.53 -2.27
N LEU A 45 0.59 -10.69 -2.17
CA LEU A 45 1.27 -11.89 -1.71
C LEU A 45 2.19 -11.50 -0.55
N ARG A 46 1.98 -12.08 0.63
CA ARG A 46 2.75 -11.74 1.82
C ARG A 46 3.56 -12.95 2.29
N TYR A 47 4.84 -12.76 2.51
CA TYR A 47 5.71 -13.70 3.19
C TYR A 47 5.78 -13.35 4.67
N ILE A 48 5.32 -14.26 5.53
CA ILE A 48 5.31 -14.09 6.98
C ILE A 48 6.64 -14.61 7.53
N ALA A 49 7.58 -13.70 7.79
CA ALA A 49 8.89 -14.06 8.34
C ALA A 49 8.77 -14.55 9.79
N ASN A 50 8.01 -13.81 10.60
CA ASN A 50 7.68 -14.17 12.00
C ASN A 50 6.40 -13.41 12.45
N THR A 51 6.05 -13.48 13.72
CA THR A 51 4.85 -12.82 14.27
C THR A 51 4.89 -11.28 14.22
N ARG A 52 6.08 -10.69 14.00
CA ARG A 52 6.33 -9.24 13.97
C ARG A 52 6.63 -8.73 12.57
N TRP A 53 7.34 -9.50 11.75
CA TRP A 53 7.80 -9.07 10.44
C TRP A 53 7.17 -9.87 9.33
N ALA A 54 6.69 -9.16 8.32
CA ALA A 54 6.23 -9.71 7.06
C ALA A 54 6.74 -8.87 5.89
N PHE A 55 6.87 -9.49 4.74
CA PHE A 55 7.22 -8.85 3.47
C PHE A 55 6.05 -9.05 2.51
N LYS A 56 5.56 -7.96 1.95
CA LYS A 56 4.37 -7.95 1.09
C LYS A 56 4.75 -7.47 -0.30
N THR A 57 4.58 -8.35 -1.29
CA THR A 57 4.51 -7.98 -2.70
C THR A 57 3.08 -7.57 -2.98
N ASN A 58 2.87 -6.40 -3.55
CA ASN A 58 1.56 -5.91 -3.93
C ASN A 58 1.52 -5.53 -5.41
N PHE A 59 0.34 -5.66 -5.96
CA PHE A 59 -0.01 -5.17 -7.29
C PHE A 59 -1.27 -4.33 -7.14
N TYR A 60 -1.17 -3.05 -7.50
CA TYR A 60 -2.29 -2.11 -7.51
C TYR A 60 -2.71 -1.78 -8.94
N ALA A 61 -4.02 -1.62 -9.12
CA ALA A 61 -4.60 -1.01 -10.30
C ALA A 61 -5.65 0.00 -9.84
N GLY A 62 -5.60 1.22 -10.35
CA GLY A 62 -6.52 2.24 -9.88
C GLY A 62 -6.54 3.49 -10.74
N GLY A 63 -7.35 4.45 -10.29
CA GLY A 63 -7.44 5.77 -10.88
C GLY A 63 -6.93 6.86 -9.94
N LEU A 64 -6.49 7.96 -10.50
CA LEU A 64 -6.21 9.21 -9.81
C LEU A 64 -7.00 10.32 -10.50
N LYS A 65 -7.60 11.20 -9.71
CA LYS A 65 -8.34 12.36 -10.21
C LYS A 65 -7.86 13.61 -9.53
N GLY A 66 -7.56 14.65 -10.32
CA GLY A 66 -7.26 15.98 -9.84
C GLY A 66 -8.18 17.01 -10.48
N ASN A 67 -8.56 18.04 -9.74
CA ASN A 67 -9.38 19.16 -10.19
C ASN A 67 -8.91 20.45 -9.52
N SER A 68 -8.36 21.36 -10.30
CA SER A 68 -7.89 22.65 -9.81
C SER A 68 -8.96 23.74 -9.68
N GLU A 69 -10.20 23.53 -10.18
CA GLU A 69 -11.30 24.52 -10.07
C GLU A 69 -11.61 24.93 -8.63
N GLN A 70 -11.22 24.14 -7.66
CA GLN A 70 -11.52 24.37 -6.25
C GLN A 70 -10.27 24.76 -5.44
N MET A 71 -9.18 25.15 -6.09
CA MET A 71 -8.00 25.67 -5.40
C MET A 71 -8.20 27.14 -5.01
N THR A 72 -7.64 27.51 -3.87
CA THR A 72 -7.63 28.91 -3.40
C THR A 72 -6.59 29.75 -4.15
N ASN A 73 -5.60 29.13 -4.75
CA ASN A 73 -4.59 29.79 -5.59
C ASN A 73 -4.89 29.54 -7.07
N VAL A 74 -5.11 30.62 -7.79
CA VAL A 74 -5.38 30.59 -9.24
C VAL A 74 -4.07 30.43 -9.98
N PHE A 75 -4.01 29.50 -10.94
CA PHE A 75 -2.86 29.39 -11.85
C PHE A 75 -2.66 30.69 -12.64
N PRO A 76 -1.43 31.01 -13.05
CA PRO A 76 -1.18 32.14 -13.95
C PRO A 76 -2.06 32.00 -15.21
N GLY A 77 -2.97 32.96 -15.45
CA GLY A 77 -3.92 32.92 -16.56
C GLY A 77 -5.36 32.48 -16.21
N GLY A 78 -5.63 32.03 -14.96
CA GLY A 78 -6.99 31.65 -14.53
C GLY A 78 -7.49 30.30 -15.12
N GLU A 79 -6.60 29.49 -15.66
CA GLU A 79 -6.94 28.21 -16.27
C GLU A 79 -7.25 27.17 -15.21
N THR A 80 -8.25 26.33 -15.47
CA THR A 80 -8.64 25.21 -14.64
C THR A 80 -8.24 23.89 -15.29
N PHE A 81 -7.55 23.03 -14.55
CA PHE A 81 -7.10 21.74 -15.02
C PHE A 81 -7.85 20.60 -14.34
N LYS A 82 -8.35 19.67 -15.16
CA LYS A 82 -8.93 18.40 -14.72
C LYS A 82 -8.17 17.28 -15.38
N PHE A 83 -7.70 16.33 -14.57
CA PHE A 83 -7.08 15.14 -15.12
C PHE A 83 -7.67 13.86 -14.50
N THR A 84 -7.67 12.81 -15.28
CA THR A 84 -7.97 11.46 -14.84
C THR A 84 -6.87 10.56 -15.36
N THR A 85 -6.13 9.97 -14.45
CA THR A 85 -4.99 9.10 -14.73
C THR A 85 -5.28 7.72 -14.21
N ASN A 86 -5.11 6.70 -15.04
CA ASN A 86 -5.10 5.31 -14.59
C ASN A 86 -3.66 4.90 -14.29
N PHE A 87 -3.46 4.16 -13.20
CA PHE A 87 -2.16 3.67 -12.82
C PHE A 87 -2.17 2.17 -12.52
N TYR A 88 -1.01 1.58 -12.74
CA TYR A 88 -0.66 0.22 -12.35
C TYR A 88 0.62 0.29 -11.55
N GLU A 89 0.67 -0.44 -10.46
CA GLU A 89 1.84 -0.42 -9.57
C GLU A 89 2.18 -1.83 -9.12
N ILE A 90 3.45 -2.13 -9.10
CA ILE A 90 4.02 -3.29 -8.42
C ILE A 90 5.00 -2.80 -7.36
N GLY A 91 4.92 -3.35 -6.15
CA GLY A 91 5.77 -2.93 -5.06
C GLY A 91 6.09 -4.04 -4.06
N GLU A 92 7.15 -3.79 -3.32
CA GLU A 92 7.57 -4.61 -2.19
C GLU A 92 7.56 -3.76 -0.92
N GLN A 93 6.97 -4.27 0.14
CA GLN A 93 6.83 -3.59 1.42
C GLN A 93 7.28 -4.50 2.56
N ALA A 94 8.02 -3.94 3.50
CA ALA A 94 8.26 -4.54 4.80
C ALA A 94 7.18 -4.04 5.77
N GLU A 95 6.54 -4.97 6.47
CA GLU A 95 5.51 -4.69 7.46
C GLU A 95 6.02 -5.07 8.85
N PHE A 96 5.89 -4.16 9.81
CA PHE A 96 6.21 -4.41 11.22
C PHE A 96 4.95 -4.37 12.07
N ASN A 97 4.59 -5.50 12.65
CA ASN A 97 3.45 -5.67 13.54
C ASN A 97 3.81 -5.24 14.97
N PHE A 98 3.05 -4.34 15.57
CA PHE A 98 3.28 -3.88 16.95
C PHE A 98 2.94 -4.95 17.98
N PHE A 99 2.03 -5.86 17.66
CA PHE A 99 1.74 -7.01 18.51
C PHE A 99 2.14 -8.31 17.84
N PRO A 100 2.51 -9.36 18.61
CA PRO A 100 2.71 -10.70 18.06
C PRO A 100 1.41 -11.19 17.42
N TYR A 101 1.36 -11.17 16.08
CA TYR A 101 0.14 -11.43 15.32
C TYR A 101 -0.07 -12.93 15.11
N GLY A 102 -1.26 -13.42 15.44
CA GLY A 102 -1.60 -14.83 15.25
C GLY A 102 -2.73 -15.32 16.14
N ILE A 103 -3.10 -16.58 15.94
CA ILE A 103 -3.99 -17.34 16.83
C ILE A 103 -3.20 -18.54 17.31
N GLY A 104 -3.14 -18.78 18.60
CA GLY A 104 -2.40 -19.89 19.18
C GLY A 104 -2.52 -20.02 20.68
N GLU A 105 -1.70 -20.91 21.23
CA GLU A 105 -1.67 -21.22 22.64
C GLU A 105 -1.41 -19.98 23.52
N LYS A 106 -2.01 -19.93 24.71
CA LYS A 106 -1.97 -18.78 25.63
C LYS A 106 -0.55 -18.36 25.99
N TYR A 107 0.40 -19.30 26.08
CA TYR A 107 1.80 -19.01 26.43
C TYR A 107 2.54 -18.19 25.38
N ARG A 108 2.12 -18.23 24.11
CA ARG A 108 2.71 -17.45 23.01
C ARG A 108 2.28 -15.98 23.00
N LYS A 109 1.28 -15.60 23.79
CA LYS A 109 0.72 -14.23 23.90
C LYS A 109 0.35 -13.62 22.56
N LEU A 110 -0.07 -14.44 21.61
CA LEU A 110 -0.49 -13.99 20.27
C LEU A 110 -1.78 -13.19 20.35
N LYS A 111 -1.88 -12.17 19.51
CA LYS A 111 -3.08 -11.36 19.39
C LYS A 111 -3.71 -11.55 18.02
N ARG A 112 -5.04 -11.61 17.97
CA ARG A 112 -5.81 -11.72 16.73
C ARG A 112 -5.81 -10.45 15.90
N TRP A 113 -5.39 -9.34 16.48
CA TRP A 113 -5.29 -8.07 15.79
C TRP A 113 -3.96 -7.40 16.08
N THR A 114 -3.49 -6.63 15.13
CA THR A 114 -2.28 -5.84 15.29
C THR A 114 -2.33 -4.61 14.41
N PRO A 115 -2.02 -3.44 14.96
CA PRO A 115 -1.59 -2.33 14.11
C PRO A 115 -0.20 -2.63 13.58
N TYR A 116 0.11 -2.11 12.40
CA TYR A 116 1.43 -2.26 11.79
C TYR A 116 1.82 -1.00 11.04
N ILE A 117 3.11 -0.84 10.83
CA ILE A 117 3.68 0.13 9.91
C ILE A 117 4.21 -0.61 8.69
N ALA A 118 4.14 0.04 7.53
CA ALA A 118 4.65 -0.47 6.28
C ALA A 118 5.54 0.56 5.61
N ALA A 119 6.63 0.10 5.03
CA ALA A 119 7.53 0.90 4.22
C ALA A 119 8.08 0.05 3.09
N GLY A 120 8.30 0.64 1.91
CA GLY A 120 8.75 -0.14 0.77
C GLY A 120 9.25 0.67 -0.41
N LEU A 121 9.32 -0.02 -1.54
CA LEU A 121 9.64 0.54 -2.84
C LEU A 121 8.64 0.00 -3.86
N GLY A 122 8.23 0.84 -4.79
CA GLY A 122 7.32 0.46 -5.85
C GLY A 122 7.67 1.09 -7.18
N PHE A 123 7.12 0.48 -8.23
CA PHE A 123 7.20 0.96 -9.60
C PHE A 123 5.79 1.23 -10.09
N THR A 124 5.52 2.48 -10.45
CA THR A 124 4.22 2.93 -10.93
C THR A 124 4.29 3.23 -12.43
N LEU A 125 3.38 2.66 -13.17
CA LEU A 125 3.08 3.00 -14.56
C LEU A 125 1.77 3.75 -14.57
N TRP A 126 1.70 4.90 -15.22
CA TRP A 126 0.45 5.64 -15.39
C TRP A 126 0.30 6.17 -16.81
N SER A 127 -0.94 6.38 -17.19
CA SER A 127 -1.27 6.90 -18.52
C SER A 127 -2.11 8.16 -18.38
N THR A 128 -1.55 9.28 -18.84
CA THR A 128 -2.21 10.59 -18.89
C THR A 128 -2.15 11.11 -20.31
N ASP A 129 -3.28 11.59 -20.83
CA ASP A 129 -3.39 12.15 -22.20
C ASP A 129 -2.86 11.22 -23.31
N GLY A 130 -3.04 9.89 -23.13
CA GLY A 130 -2.61 8.89 -24.11
C GLY A 130 -1.10 8.60 -24.12
N LYS A 131 -0.34 9.15 -23.18
CA LYS A 131 1.09 8.87 -22.99
C LYS A 131 1.29 8.02 -21.74
N ALA A 132 2.11 6.98 -21.85
CA ALA A 132 2.53 6.15 -20.74
C ALA A 132 3.76 6.75 -20.05
N HIS A 133 3.70 6.88 -18.75
CA HIS A 133 4.79 7.35 -17.90
C HIS A 133 5.15 6.28 -16.87
N PHE A 134 6.41 6.31 -16.43
CA PHE A 134 6.95 5.38 -15.45
C PHE A 134 7.66 6.15 -14.33
N GLY A 135 7.48 5.72 -13.10
CA GLY A 135 8.16 6.30 -11.94
C GLY A 135 8.40 5.28 -10.83
N VAL A 136 9.40 5.56 -10.03
CA VAL A 136 9.66 4.85 -8.77
C VAL A 136 8.89 5.56 -7.67
N ASN A 137 8.28 4.80 -6.77
CA ASN A 137 7.62 5.37 -5.58
C ASN A 137 8.16 4.76 -4.29
N ILE A 138 8.02 5.50 -3.20
CA ILE A 138 8.27 5.03 -1.84
C ILE A 138 6.93 5.06 -1.10
N PRO A 139 6.28 3.90 -0.89
CA PRO A 139 5.12 3.78 -0.02
C PRO A 139 5.55 3.80 1.45
N LEU A 140 4.85 4.61 2.24
CA LEU A 140 4.95 4.65 3.69
C LEU A 140 3.55 4.67 4.26
N GLY A 141 3.27 3.86 5.28
CA GLY A 141 1.94 3.89 5.87
C GLY A 141 1.75 3.05 7.09
N ILE A 142 0.50 2.99 7.46
CA ILE A 142 0.02 2.30 8.65
C ILE A 142 -1.18 1.44 8.27
N GLY A 143 -1.39 0.39 9.02
CA GLY A 143 -2.55 -0.45 8.85
C GLY A 143 -2.92 -1.21 10.11
N ILE A 144 -4.04 -1.91 10.03
CA ILE A 144 -4.50 -2.82 11.05
C ILE A 144 -4.88 -4.14 10.40
N LYS A 145 -4.50 -5.24 11.03
CA LYS A 145 -4.86 -6.60 10.61
C LYS A 145 -5.68 -7.27 11.69
N PHE A 146 -6.67 -8.03 11.27
CA PHE A 146 -7.52 -8.83 12.13
C PHE A 146 -7.62 -10.26 11.59
N LYS A 147 -7.29 -11.24 12.41
CA LYS A 147 -7.36 -12.66 12.09
C LYS A 147 -8.74 -13.23 12.46
N VAL A 148 -9.56 -13.45 11.45
CA VAL A 148 -10.91 -14.00 11.61
C VAL A 148 -10.84 -15.47 12.04
N ASN A 149 -10.06 -16.25 11.30
CA ASN A 149 -9.81 -17.66 11.53
C ASN A 149 -8.32 -17.97 11.45
N LYS A 150 -7.94 -19.25 11.66
CA LYS A 150 -6.54 -19.71 11.56
C LYS A 150 -5.84 -19.30 10.25
N ARG A 151 -6.61 -19.09 9.17
CA ARG A 151 -6.10 -18.81 7.83
C ARG A 151 -6.60 -17.53 7.20
N LEU A 152 -7.71 -16.97 7.71
CA LEU A 152 -8.36 -15.82 7.09
C LEU A 152 -8.02 -14.54 7.85
N ASN A 153 -7.51 -13.56 7.13
CA ASN A 153 -7.17 -12.25 7.64
C ASN A 153 -8.00 -11.17 6.95
N LEU A 154 -8.40 -10.17 7.72
CA LEU A 154 -8.91 -8.90 7.22
C LEU A 154 -7.88 -7.82 7.50
N GLY A 155 -7.72 -6.88 6.61
CA GLY A 155 -6.82 -5.75 6.76
C GLY A 155 -7.45 -4.45 6.31
N MET A 156 -6.97 -3.37 6.89
CA MET A 156 -7.18 -2.02 6.41
C MET A 156 -5.83 -1.31 6.45
N GLU A 157 -5.44 -0.74 5.33
CA GLU A 157 -4.13 -0.10 5.15
C GLU A 157 -4.29 1.28 4.55
N PHE A 158 -3.61 2.25 5.12
CA PHE A 158 -3.45 3.59 4.58
C PHE A 158 -2.01 3.82 4.21
N LEU A 159 -1.73 4.07 2.94
CA LEU A 159 -0.40 4.36 2.43
C LEU A 159 -0.34 5.76 1.84
N MET A 160 0.73 6.46 2.14
CA MET A 160 1.19 7.65 1.42
C MET A 160 2.34 7.23 0.52
N LYS A 161 2.23 7.53 -0.76
CA LYS A 161 3.20 7.13 -1.78
C LYS A 161 3.80 8.37 -2.43
N LYS A 162 5.11 8.50 -2.32
CA LYS A 162 5.88 9.57 -2.95
C LYS A 162 6.44 9.08 -4.27
N VAL A 163 6.04 9.69 -5.38
CA VAL A 163 6.51 9.34 -6.72
C VAL A 163 7.65 10.27 -7.11
N PHE A 164 8.74 9.69 -7.56
CA PHE A 164 9.91 10.43 -8.08
C PHE A 164 9.76 10.67 -9.58
N SER A 165 8.71 11.41 -9.96
CA SER A 165 8.46 11.86 -11.33
C SER A 165 7.51 13.05 -11.31
N ASP A 166 7.80 14.07 -12.10
CA ASP A 166 7.02 15.32 -12.21
C ASP A 166 5.89 15.23 -13.26
N LYS A 167 5.44 14.03 -13.64
CA LYS A 167 4.53 13.84 -14.76
C LYS A 167 3.28 13.05 -14.38
N LEU A 168 3.00 12.90 -13.10
CA LEU A 168 1.83 12.14 -12.64
C LEU A 168 0.52 12.85 -13.00
N ASP A 169 0.54 14.17 -13.05
CA ASP A 169 -0.59 15.06 -13.37
C ASP A 169 -0.60 15.57 -14.81
N GLY A 170 0.34 15.09 -15.66
CA GLY A 170 0.43 15.41 -17.08
C GLY A 170 1.54 16.38 -17.44
N ASP A 171 1.94 16.36 -18.71
CA ASP A 171 3.03 17.22 -19.24
C ASP A 171 2.69 18.72 -19.15
N SER A 172 1.42 19.11 -19.11
CA SER A 172 0.97 20.50 -19.02
C SER A 172 1.14 21.13 -17.63
N LEU A 173 1.26 20.31 -16.58
CA LEU A 173 1.42 20.74 -15.19
C LEU A 173 2.83 20.53 -14.65
N SER A 174 3.76 20.01 -15.46
CA SER A 174 5.11 19.64 -15.03
C SER A 174 5.99 20.82 -14.59
N ASP A 175 5.66 22.06 -14.96
CA ASP A 175 6.34 23.28 -14.47
C ASP A 175 5.49 24.55 -14.65
N PRO A 176 4.34 24.68 -13.95
CA PRO A 176 3.42 25.81 -14.15
C PRO A 176 4.01 27.18 -13.79
N TYR A 177 5.09 27.21 -13.00
CA TYR A 177 5.75 28.45 -12.57
C TYR A 177 7.15 28.66 -13.14
N GLN A 178 7.63 27.74 -13.99
CA GLN A 178 8.98 27.77 -14.60
C GLN A 178 10.13 27.97 -13.57
N ILE A 179 9.92 27.48 -12.36
CA ILE A 179 10.89 27.56 -11.27
C ILE A 179 11.60 26.21 -11.17
N LYS A 180 12.85 26.13 -11.61
CA LYS A 180 13.71 24.97 -11.39
C LYS A 180 13.88 24.75 -9.88
N SER A 181 13.08 23.88 -9.29
CA SER A 181 13.18 23.57 -7.88
C SER A 181 13.92 22.27 -7.64
N SER A 182 14.48 22.14 -6.43
CA SER A 182 15.30 21.02 -5.97
C SER A 182 14.52 19.69 -6.09
N PHE A 183 15.24 18.60 -6.38
CA PHE A 183 14.77 17.19 -6.45
C PHE A 183 13.75 16.76 -5.36
N ALA A 184 13.69 17.44 -4.24
CA ALA A 184 12.75 17.14 -3.14
C ALA A 184 11.43 17.93 -3.21
N LYS A 185 11.30 18.94 -4.08
CA LYS A 185 10.18 19.90 -4.08
C LYS A 185 9.15 19.63 -5.19
N ASN A 186 9.56 19.01 -6.29
CA ASN A 186 8.75 18.65 -7.45
C ASN A 186 8.44 17.14 -7.44
N THR A 187 7.74 16.64 -6.45
CA THR A 187 7.37 15.22 -6.37
C THR A 187 5.90 15.10 -5.99
N ASP A 188 5.17 14.36 -6.79
CA ASP A 188 3.77 14.07 -6.55
C ASP A 188 3.57 13.07 -5.43
N TRP A 189 2.53 13.31 -4.64
CA TRP A 189 2.10 12.40 -3.60
C TRP A 189 0.71 11.87 -3.92
N TYR A 190 0.48 10.62 -3.67
CA TYR A 190 -0.85 10.08 -3.63
C TYR A 190 -1.01 9.13 -2.44
N SER A 191 -2.23 8.93 -2.04
CA SER A 191 -2.57 8.03 -0.95
C SER A 191 -3.52 6.94 -1.42
N THR A 192 -3.46 5.80 -0.76
CA THR A 192 -4.42 4.71 -0.92
C THR A 192 -4.96 4.32 0.45
N LEU A 193 -6.27 4.11 0.53
CA LEU A 193 -6.91 3.50 1.68
C LEU A 193 -7.61 2.23 1.20
N THR A 194 -7.05 1.08 1.54
CA THR A 194 -7.46 -0.22 0.98
C THR A 194 -7.93 -1.16 2.08
N PHE A 195 -9.05 -1.82 1.85
CA PHE A 195 -9.56 -2.92 2.67
C PHE A 195 -9.20 -4.23 1.98
N THR A 196 -8.56 -5.13 2.71
CA THR A 196 -8.04 -6.39 2.18
C THR A 196 -8.63 -7.59 2.88
N ILE A 197 -8.78 -8.67 2.12
CA ILE A 197 -9.05 -10.01 2.62
C ILE A 197 -7.96 -10.94 2.10
N SER A 198 -7.38 -11.75 2.99
CA SER A 198 -6.28 -12.62 2.61
C SER A 198 -6.34 -13.98 3.30
N TYR A 199 -5.73 -14.97 2.65
CA TYR A 199 -5.76 -16.37 3.07
C TYR A 199 -4.34 -16.91 3.21
N GLU A 200 -4.04 -17.42 4.41
CA GLU A 200 -2.74 -18.02 4.73
C GLU A 200 -2.63 -19.46 4.25
N PHE A 201 -1.53 -19.79 3.58
CA PHE A 201 -1.21 -21.10 3.05
C PHE A 201 0.26 -21.46 3.26
N SER A 202 0.65 -22.70 2.88
CA SER A 202 2.01 -23.22 3.09
C SER A 202 2.41 -23.33 4.57
N LYS A 203 2.06 -24.45 5.19
CA LYS A 203 2.37 -24.75 6.59
C LYS A 203 3.88 -24.72 6.84
N ARG A 204 4.30 -24.10 7.94
CA ARG A 204 5.68 -24.26 8.46
C ARG A 204 5.79 -25.66 9.07
N CYS A 205 6.78 -26.41 8.63
CA CYS A 205 7.14 -27.66 9.29
C CYS A 205 7.82 -27.34 10.63
N ALA A 206 7.13 -27.59 11.74
CA ALA A 206 7.67 -27.36 13.08
C ALA A 206 8.82 -28.34 13.44
N VAL A 207 8.95 -29.44 12.70
CA VAL A 207 9.87 -30.56 13.00
C VAL A 207 11.11 -30.59 12.11
N CYS A 208 11.16 -29.79 11.03
CA CYS A 208 12.24 -29.88 10.03
C CYS A 208 13.62 -29.36 10.49
N ASN A 209 13.76 -28.85 11.72
CA ASN A 209 15.04 -28.32 12.24
C ASN A 209 15.71 -29.25 13.29
N TYR A 210 15.19 -30.44 13.54
CA TYR A 210 15.88 -31.39 14.39
C TYR A 210 16.92 -32.14 13.52
N LYS A 211 18.11 -31.56 13.39
CA LYS A 211 19.32 -32.32 13.03
C LYS A 211 19.74 -33.07 14.30
N GLU A 212 19.55 -34.36 14.31
CA GLU A 212 20.26 -35.20 15.23
C GLU A 212 21.78 -34.95 15.05
N ARG A 213 22.41 -34.54 16.12
CA ARG A 213 23.87 -34.56 16.27
C ARG A 213 24.26 -35.87 16.94
#